data_069c9effb99b4e6a4d55e33886299f99
#
_entry.id   069c9effb99b4e6a4d55e33886299f99
#
_cell.length_a   1.000
_cell.length_b   1.000
_cell.length_c   1.000
_cell.angle_alpha   90.00
_cell.angle_beta   90.00
_cell.angle_gamma   90.00
#
_symmetry.space_group_name_H-M   'P 1'
#
loop_
_entity.id
_entity.type
_entity.pdbx_description
1 polymer ?
#
loop_
_entity_poly.entity_id
_entity_poly.type
_entity_poly.pdbx_seq_one_letter_code
_entity_poly.pdbx_strand_id
1 'polypeptide(L)'
;MTSSLSLLAATDFSAPARHALERAAQLAGAHAGAQLTLTHVVSASMLARLRGVMRDEAPAMEARLAEETERTLTELAARLSTQYACPVDTRLSQGSALDAITALAEELQSNLLVMGARGAHFVREFLLGSTTERVLRKTRRPVLAVKQRSQAAYRRVLVPVDFSVHAVTAAQTAHRWLPDAEIILLHAYEVDIEGTLRFASIADEQIHEYRIRAREEALDAMAQFVNQLSIPSGQLTRHVVHGAPTLRILEHEQSLDVDLIVMGKHGQSTLEELLLGSVTKHVLAYCSSDVLVAGHPA
;
A
#
# COMPACT_ATOMS: atom_id res chain seq x y z
N MET A 1 -1.08 1.86 -27.78
CA MET A 1 -1.74 0.69 -27.20
C MET A 1 -1.71 0.87 -25.68
N THR A 2 -2.83 1.24 -25.04
CA THR A 2 -2.94 1.29 -23.60
C THR A 2 -2.79 -0.14 -23.07
N SER A 3 -1.69 -0.46 -22.42
CA SER A 3 -1.53 -1.75 -21.75
C SER A 3 -2.67 -1.92 -20.75
N SER A 4 -3.41 -3.03 -20.85
CA SER A 4 -4.46 -3.40 -19.92
C SER A 4 -3.87 -3.42 -18.49
N LEU A 5 -4.56 -2.80 -17.54
CA LEU A 5 -4.13 -2.82 -16.14
C LEU A 5 -4.37 -4.22 -15.56
N SER A 6 -3.33 -4.77 -14.90
CA SER A 6 -3.36 -6.08 -14.25
C SER A 6 -3.26 -5.91 -12.74
N LEU A 7 -4.25 -6.42 -12.01
CA LEU A 7 -4.26 -6.46 -10.55
C LEU A 7 -4.13 -7.91 -10.07
N LEU A 8 -3.31 -8.12 -9.04
CA LEU A 8 -3.22 -9.39 -8.32
C LEU A 8 -3.69 -9.20 -6.88
N ALA A 9 -4.70 -9.93 -6.45
CA ALA A 9 -5.18 -9.87 -5.08
C ALA A 9 -4.97 -11.22 -4.37
N ALA A 10 -4.26 -11.20 -3.25
CA ALA A 10 -3.96 -12.39 -2.47
C ALA A 10 -4.94 -12.55 -1.29
N THR A 11 -5.38 -13.79 -1.05
CA THR A 11 -6.30 -14.11 0.02
C THR A 11 -5.88 -15.32 0.84
N ASP A 12 -6.11 -15.25 2.15
CA ASP A 12 -6.10 -16.39 3.09
C ASP A 12 -7.52 -16.74 3.57
N PHE A 13 -8.56 -16.23 2.86
CA PHE A 13 -9.99 -16.34 3.17
C PHE A 13 -10.42 -15.67 4.49
N SER A 14 -9.53 -14.98 5.19
CA SER A 14 -9.89 -14.20 6.37
C SER A 14 -10.78 -13.00 6.03
N ALA A 15 -11.43 -12.41 7.03
CA ALA A 15 -12.25 -11.22 6.82
C ALA A 15 -11.43 -10.01 6.28
N PRO A 16 -10.21 -9.71 6.79
CA PRO A 16 -9.37 -8.67 6.19
C PRO A 16 -8.98 -8.95 4.75
N ALA A 17 -8.67 -10.21 4.40
CA ALA A 17 -8.37 -10.58 3.03
C ALA A 17 -9.59 -10.38 2.09
N ARG A 18 -10.82 -10.68 2.55
CA ARG A 18 -12.03 -10.40 1.76
C ARG A 18 -12.22 -8.92 1.49
N HIS A 19 -11.94 -8.04 2.45
CA HIS A 19 -11.96 -6.59 2.23
C HIS A 19 -10.95 -6.17 1.15
N ALA A 20 -9.77 -6.81 1.13
CA ALA A 20 -8.77 -6.59 0.09
C ALA A 20 -9.25 -7.03 -1.29
N LEU A 21 -9.91 -8.19 -1.40
CA LEU A 21 -10.49 -8.67 -2.66
C LEU A 21 -11.59 -7.72 -3.17
N GLU A 22 -12.48 -7.26 -2.29
CA GLU A 22 -13.54 -6.30 -2.64
C GLU A 22 -12.94 -4.98 -3.13
N ARG A 23 -11.91 -4.47 -2.46
CA ARG A 23 -11.19 -3.26 -2.88
C ARG A 23 -10.49 -3.44 -4.23
N ALA A 24 -9.85 -4.58 -4.46
CA ALA A 24 -9.20 -4.89 -5.73
C ALA A 24 -10.22 -4.95 -6.89
N ALA A 25 -11.37 -5.59 -6.67
CA ALA A 25 -12.43 -5.67 -7.66
C ALA A 25 -13.07 -4.30 -7.95
N GLN A 26 -13.25 -3.46 -6.92
CA GLN A 26 -13.73 -2.08 -7.08
C GLN A 26 -12.77 -1.25 -7.93
N LEU A 27 -11.45 -1.35 -7.65
CA LEU A 27 -10.43 -0.66 -8.46
C LEU A 27 -10.40 -1.19 -9.89
N ALA A 28 -10.47 -2.52 -10.09
CA ALA A 28 -10.51 -3.10 -11.44
C ALA A 28 -11.76 -2.66 -12.23
N GLY A 29 -12.93 -2.66 -11.60
CA GLY A 29 -14.18 -2.23 -12.24
C GLY A 29 -14.21 -0.73 -12.61
N ALA A 30 -13.45 0.10 -11.90
CA ALA A 30 -13.31 1.53 -12.22
C ALA A 30 -12.38 1.81 -13.41
N HIS A 31 -11.61 0.81 -13.89
CA HIS A 31 -10.65 0.97 -14.99
C HIS A 31 -11.04 0.09 -16.17
N ALA A 32 -11.44 0.69 -17.27
CA ALA A 32 -11.84 -0.04 -18.47
C ALA A 32 -10.72 -0.97 -18.98
N GLY A 33 -11.04 -2.25 -19.16
CA GLY A 33 -10.09 -3.26 -19.64
C GLY A 33 -9.12 -3.78 -18.57
N ALA A 34 -9.28 -3.40 -17.29
CA ALA A 34 -8.49 -3.97 -16.23
C ALA A 34 -8.86 -5.44 -15.98
N GLN A 35 -7.85 -6.24 -15.60
CA GLN A 35 -8.01 -7.66 -15.25
C GLN A 35 -7.60 -7.85 -13.79
N LEU A 36 -8.41 -8.61 -13.06
CA LEU A 36 -8.12 -8.98 -11.67
C LEU A 36 -7.84 -10.49 -11.61
N THR A 37 -6.72 -10.85 -10.98
CA THR A 37 -6.42 -12.25 -10.62
C THR A 37 -6.50 -12.39 -9.11
N LEU A 38 -7.30 -13.35 -8.64
CA LEU A 38 -7.31 -13.76 -7.24
C LEU A 38 -6.32 -14.91 -7.03
N THR A 39 -5.54 -14.86 -5.97
CA THR A 39 -4.63 -15.97 -5.63
C THR A 39 -4.78 -16.40 -4.18
N HIS A 40 -4.76 -17.72 -3.97
CA HIS A 40 -4.58 -18.35 -2.66
C HIS A 40 -3.34 -19.25 -2.70
N VAL A 41 -2.61 -19.29 -1.60
CA VAL A 41 -1.42 -20.14 -1.48
C VAL A 41 -1.62 -21.11 -0.32
N VAL A 42 -1.74 -22.40 -0.65
CA VAL A 42 -1.77 -23.47 0.36
C VAL A 42 -0.35 -23.63 0.92
N SER A 43 -0.19 -23.37 2.21
CA SER A 43 1.13 -23.31 2.82
C SER A 43 1.77 -24.68 2.90
N ALA A 44 3.05 -24.81 2.51
CA ALA A 44 3.82 -26.04 2.61
C ALA A 44 3.87 -26.56 4.06
N SER A 45 3.92 -25.69 5.06
CA SER A 45 3.90 -26.08 6.48
C SER A 45 2.56 -26.65 6.93
N MET A 46 1.45 -26.18 6.35
CA MET A 46 0.13 -26.75 6.59
C MET A 46 0.04 -28.16 6.01
N LEU A 47 0.48 -28.34 4.76
CA LEU A 47 0.51 -29.66 4.11
C LEU A 47 1.42 -30.65 4.85
N ALA A 48 2.60 -30.21 5.30
CA ALA A 48 3.49 -31.05 6.10
C ALA A 48 2.85 -31.53 7.41
N ARG A 49 2.11 -30.63 8.10
CA ARG A 49 1.37 -31.01 9.31
C ARG A 49 0.23 -31.97 9.00
N LEU A 50 -0.49 -31.76 7.90
CA LEU A 50 -1.55 -32.66 7.45
C LEU A 50 -1.03 -34.08 7.22
N ARG A 51 0.10 -34.19 6.51
CA ARG A 51 0.79 -35.46 6.26
C ARG A 51 1.22 -36.15 7.56
N GLY A 52 1.73 -35.40 8.53
CA GLY A 52 2.13 -35.91 9.82
C GLY A 52 0.98 -36.52 10.64
N VAL A 53 -0.22 -35.94 10.52
CA VAL A 53 -1.41 -36.38 11.27
C VAL A 53 -2.16 -37.47 10.52
N MET A 54 -2.39 -37.33 9.21
CA MET A 54 -3.28 -38.16 8.40
C MET A 54 -2.58 -39.40 7.77
N ARG A 55 -1.24 -39.41 7.73
CA ARG A 55 -0.43 -40.48 7.19
C ARG A 55 -0.96 -40.99 5.83
N ASP A 56 -1.51 -42.18 5.77
CA ASP A 56 -1.96 -42.86 4.54
C ASP A 56 -3.16 -42.14 3.87
N GLU A 57 -3.96 -41.43 4.64
CA GLU A 57 -5.10 -40.64 4.13
C GLU A 57 -4.71 -39.23 3.61
N ALA A 58 -3.47 -38.80 3.88
CA ALA A 58 -3.00 -37.45 3.54
C ALA A 58 -3.16 -37.08 2.06
N PRO A 59 -2.82 -37.93 1.08
CA PRO A 59 -3.00 -37.60 -0.34
C PRO A 59 -4.45 -37.32 -0.72
N ALA A 60 -5.39 -38.10 -0.21
CA ALA A 60 -6.82 -37.91 -0.49
C ALA A 60 -7.33 -36.62 0.18
N MET A 61 -6.85 -36.30 1.38
CA MET A 61 -7.20 -35.08 2.08
C MET A 61 -6.60 -33.83 1.43
N GLU A 62 -5.36 -33.90 0.94
CA GLU A 62 -4.73 -32.81 0.18
C GLU A 62 -5.49 -32.53 -1.12
N ALA A 63 -5.91 -33.56 -1.85
CA ALA A 63 -6.71 -33.42 -3.06
C ALA A 63 -8.07 -32.73 -2.74
N ARG A 64 -8.76 -33.18 -1.71
CA ARG A 64 -10.03 -32.57 -1.24
C ARG A 64 -9.83 -31.12 -0.82
N LEU A 65 -8.74 -30.80 -0.11
CA LEU A 65 -8.43 -29.44 0.29
C LEU A 65 -8.18 -28.54 -0.91
N ALA A 66 -7.45 -29.02 -1.91
CA ALA A 66 -7.19 -28.28 -3.14
C ALA A 66 -8.51 -28.01 -3.92
N GLU A 67 -9.34 -29.03 -4.11
CA GLU A 67 -10.64 -28.93 -4.78
C GLU A 67 -11.57 -27.94 -4.08
N GLU A 68 -11.71 -28.03 -2.77
CA GLU A 68 -12.56 -27.13 -1.97
C GLU A 68 -12.04 -25.69 -1.99
N THR A 69 -10.71 -25.53 -1.95
CA THR A 69 -10.06 -24.22 -2.04
C THR A 69 -10.29 -23.60 -3.42
N GLU A 70 -10.14 -24.37 -4.49
CA GLU A 70 -10.34 -23.90 -5.87
C GLU A 70 -11.82 -23.53 -6.10
N ARG A 71 -12.76 -24.36 -5.61
CA ARG A 71 -14.19 -24.06 -5.63
C ARG A 71 -14.50 -22.74 -4.93
N THR A 72 -14.00 -22.57 -3.70
CA THR A 72 -14.22 -21.36 -2.91
C THR A 72 -13.65 -20.12 -3.61
N LEU A 73 -12.47 -20.23 -4.20
CA LEU A 73 -11.83 -19.14 -4.93
C LEU A 73 -12.62 -18.76 -6.18
N THR A 74 -13.12 -19.76 -6.92
CA THR A 74 -13.95 -19.56 -8.12
C THR A 74 -15.30 -18.92 -7.79
N GLU A 75 -15.96 -19.34 -6.70
CA GLU A 75 -17.19 -18.72 -6.23
C GLU A 75 -16.99 -17.24 -5.85
N LEU A 76 -15.87 -16.93 -5.17
CA LEU A 76 -15.50 -15.56 -4.84
C LEU A 76 -15.25 -14.73 -6.10
N ALA A 77 -14.52 -15.27 -7.07
CA ALA A 77 -14.24 -14.61 -8.35
C ALA A 77 -15.52 -14.30 -9.11
N ALA A 78 -16.43 -15.27 -9.24
CA ALA A 78 -17.72 -15.10 -9.92
C ALA A 78 -18.58 -14.00 -9.26
N ARG A 79 -18.64 -13.99 -7.93
CA ARG A 79 -19.36 -12.97 -7.16
C ARG A 79 -18.78 -11.58 -7.40
N LEU A 80 -17.45 -11.42 -7.29
CA LEU A 80 -16.79 -10.13 -7.48
C LEU A 80 -16.89 -9.64 -8.92
N SER A 81 -16.74 -10.55 -9.89
CA SER A 81 -16.91 -10.24 -11.32
C SER A 81 -18.31 -9.67 -11.63
N THR A 82 -19.35 -10.30 -11.07
CA THR A 82 -20.73 -9.84 -11.23
C THR A 82 -20.97 -8.49 -10.52
N GLN A 83 -20.47 -8.36 -9.28
CA GLN A 83 -20.72 -7.17 -8.45
C GLN A 83 -20.02 -5.91 -8.96
N TYR A 84 -18.80 -6.05 -9.51
CA TYR A 84 -17.96 -4.92 -9.92
C TYR A 84 -17.76 -4.82 -11.43
N ALA A 85 -18.44 -5.68 -12.23
CA ALA A 85 -18.39 -5.68 -13.68
C ALA A 85 -16.94 -5.73 -14.25
N CYS A 86 -16.06 -6.54 -13.64
CA CYS A 86 -14.68 -6.72 -14.08
C CYS A 86 -14.36 -8.21 -14.31
N PRO A 87 -13.50 -8.56 -15.28
CA PRO A 87 -12.99 -9.92 -15.42
C PRO A 87 -12.17 -10.33 -14.20
N VAL A 88 -12.47 -11.52 -13.64
CA VAL A 88 -11.77 -12.06 -12.47
C VAL A 88 -11.30 -13.49 -12.76
N ASP A 89 -9.98 -13.67 -12.82
CA ASP A 89 -9.34 -14.96 -12.91
C ASP A 89 -8.92 -15.50 -11.54
N THR A 90 -8.63 -16.79 -11.46
CA THR A 90 -8.16 -17.43 -10.22
C THR A 90 -6.85 -18.16 -10.42
N ARG A 91 -6.00 -18.17 -9.39
CA ARG A 91 -4.75 -18.95 -9.32
C ARG A 91 -4.60 -19.58 -7.95
N LEU A 92 -4.52 -20.89 -7.90
CA LEU A 92 -4.18 -21.65 -6.70
C LEU A 92 -2.72 -22.07 -6.78
N SER A 93 -1.95 -21.81 -5.72
CA SER A 93 -0.54 -22.16 -5.62
C SER A 93 -0.27 -22.93 -4.32
N GLN A 94 0.88 -23.63 -4.27
CA GLN A 94 1.34 -24.32 -3.05
C GLN A 94 2.74 -23.83 -2.69
N GLY A 95 3.07 -23.81 -1.39
CA GLY A 95 4.42 -23.50 -0.94
C GLY A 95 4.51 -22.30 -0.01
N SER A 96 5.53 -21.46 -0.21
CA SER A 96 5.72 -20.21 0.51
C SER A 96 4.80 -19.13 -0.05
N ALA A 97 3.94 -18.58 0.78
CA ALA A 97 3.06 -17.47 0.34
C ALA A 97 3.86 -16.27 -0.19
N LEU A 98 4.99 -15.94 0.44
CA LEU A 98 5.87 -14.86 -0.02
C LEU A 98 6.36 -15.12 -1.46
N ASP A 99 6.91 -16.30 -1.69
CA ASP A 99 7.56 -16.61 -2.98
C ASP A 99 6.52 -16.79 -4.09
N ALA A 100 5.42 -17.49 -3.80
CA ALA A 100 4.34 -17.71 -4.77
C ALA A 100 3.67 -16.41 -5.19
N ILE A 101 3.32 -15.53 -4.23
CA ILE A 101 2.67 -14.24 -4.53
C ILE A 101 3.62 -13.34 -5.33
N THR A 102 4.89 -13.23 -4.93
CA THR A 102 5.84 -12.35 -5.65
C THR A 102 6.19 -12.88 -7.03
N ALA A 103 6.34 -14.21 -7.21
CA ALA A 103 6.58 -14.81 -8.51
C ALA A 103 5.38 -14.61 -9.46
N LEU A 104 4.15 -14.84 -8.95
CA LEU A 104 2.93 -14.64 -9.75
C LEU A 104 2.73 -13.17 -10.13
N ALA A 105 3.07 -12.23 -9.23
CA ALA A 105 3.01 -10.79 -9.54
C ALA A 105 3.95 -10.41 -10.69
N GLU A 106 5.14 -11.03 -10.76
CA GLU A 106 6.08 -10.80 -11.87
C GLU A 106 5.64 -11.53 -13.15
N GLU A 107 5.14 -12.77 -13.06
CA GLU A 107 4.60 -13.54 -14.20
C GLU A 107 3.48 -12.78 -14.90
N LEU A 108 2.52 -12.27 -14.12
CA LEU A 108 1.38 -11.50 -14.62
C LEU A 108 1.72 -10.04 -14.96
N GLN A 109 2.95 -9.61 -14.71
CA GLN A 109 3.36 -8.21 -14.80
C GLN A 109 2.39 -7.26 -14.10
N SER A 110 1.94 -7.66 -12.91
CA SER A 110 0.89 -6.96 -12.18
C SER A 110 1.25 -5.49 -11.93
N ASN A 111 0.34 -4.60 -12.28
CA ASN A 111 0.50 -3.17 -12.04
C ASN A 111 0.19 -2.79 -10.58
N LEU A 112 -0.59 -3.63 -9.89
CA LEU A 112 -0.94 -3.46 -8.48
C LEU A 112 -1.14 -4.81 -7.81
N LEU A 113 -0.46 -5.02 -6.69
CA LEU A 113 -0.69 -6.15 -5.78
C LEU A 113 -1.55 -5.67 -4.62
N VAL A 114 -2.66 -6.36 -4.34
CA VAL A 114 -3.61 -5.99 -3.27
C VAL A 114 -3.63 -7.09 -2.21
N MET A 115 -3.44 -6.70 -0.96
CA MET A 115 -3.39 -7.63 0.17
C MET A 115 -4.10 -7.04 1.38
N GLY A 116 -4.69 -7.90 2.21
CA GLY A 116 -5.11 -7.47 3.53
C GLY A 116 -3.91 -7.02 4.37
N ALA A 117 -4.03 -5.90 5.04
CA ALA A 117 -2.98 -5.44 5.95
C ALA A 117 -2.75 -6.43 7.10
N ARG A 118 -3.74 -7.28 7.39
CA ARG A 118 -3.71 -8.31 8.44
C ARG A 118 -4.19 -9.65 7.86
N GLY A 119 -3.86 -10.77 8.50
CA GLY A 119 -4.31 -12.12 8.13
C GLY A 119 -5.07 -12.80 9.26
N ALA A 120 -5.48 -14.07 9.04
CA ALA A 120 -6.35 -14.85 9.93
C ALA A 120 -5.83 -15.04 11.38
N HIS A 121 -4.54 -14.94 11.63
CA HIS A 121 -3.92 -15.24 12.93
C HIS A 121 -3.44 -13.98 13.68
N PHE A 122 -4.02 -12.82 13.41
CA PHE A 122 -3.50 -11.55 13.91
C PHE A 122 -4.24 -11.09 15.19
N VAL A 123 -3.50 -10.94 16.30
CA VAL A 123 -4.05 -10.62 17.64
C VAL A 123 -3.79 -9.17 18.08
N ARG A 124 -2.94 -8.40 17.39
CA ARG A 124 -2.59 -7.03 17.79
C ARG A 124 -3.08 -5.98 16.78
N GLU A 125 -3.83 -4.99 17.26
CA GLU A 125 -4.52 -4.00 16.42
C GLU A 125 -3.61 -3.08 15.59
N PHE A 126 -2.33 -2.90 15.96
CA PHE A 126 -1.42 -1.87 15.41
C PHE A 126 -0.24 -2.42 14.61
N LEU A 127 -0.28 -3.66 14.12
CA LEU A 127 0.85 -4.20 13.36
C LEU A 127 0.40 -4.70 11.98
N LEU A 128 1.27 -4.58 11.00
CA LEU A 128 1.10 -5.16 9.67
C LEU A 128 1.29 -6.69 9.73
N GLY A 129 0.49 -7.43 8.96
CA GLY A 129 0.63 -8.89 8.86
C GLY A 129 1.99 -9.29 8.28
N SER A 130 2.59 -10.35 8.83
CA SER A 130 3.95 -10.78 8.46
C SER A 130 4.12 -11.08 6.97
N THR A 131 3.09 -11.65 6.32
CA THR A 131 3.15 -11.93 4.87
C THR A 131 3.14 -10.64 4.08
N THR A 132 2.24 -9.71 4.39
CA THR A 132 2.14 -8.40 3.71
C THR A 132 3.41 -7.58 3.90
N GLU A 133 3.98 -7.53 5.10
CA GLU A 133 5.24 -6.85 5.35
C GLU A 133 6.40 -7.44 4.53
N ARG A 134 6.51 -8.78 4.48
CA ARG A 134 7.56 -9.47 3.71
C ARG A 134 7.40 -9.28 2.21
N VAL A 135 6.16 -9.29 1.70
CA VAL A 135 5.86 -8.99 0.30
C VAL A 135 6.24 -7.56 -0.04
N LEU A 136 5.83 -6.57 0.77
CA LEU A 136 6.21 -5.17 0.62
C LEU A 136 7.72 -4.96 0.52
N ARG A 137 8.50 -5.71 1.32
CA ARG A 137 9.97 -5.64 1.27
C ARG A 137 10.55 -6.25 -0.01
N LYS A 138 10.00 -7.40 -0.45
CA LYS A 138 10.57 -8.19 -1.55
C LYS A 138 10.18 -7.68 -2.93
N THR A 139 8.92 -7.27 -3.13
CA THR A 139 8.44 -6.89 -4.46
C THR A 139 8.86 -5.48 -4.87
N ARG A 140 9.04 -5.27 -6.18
CA ARG A 140 9.19 -3.95 -6.80
C ARG A 140 7.87 -3.39 -7.31
N ARG A 141 6.80 -4.19 -7.31
CA ARG A 141 5.46 -3.79 -7.74
C ARG A 141 4.79 -2.92 -6.69
N PRO A 142 3.90 -2.00 -7.07
CA PRO A 142 3.05 -1.30 -6.11
C PRO A 142 2.23 -2.28 -5.29
N VAL A 143 2.09 -2.03 -3.97
CA VAL A 143 1.32 -2.88 -3.07
C VAL A 143 0.32 -2.05 -2.29
N LEU A 144 -0.96 -2.39 -2.41
CA LEU A 144 -2.04 -1.84 -1.60
C LEU A 144 -2.29 -2.74 -0.39
N ALA A 145 -2.00 -2.24 0.80
CA ALA A 145 -2.33 -2.87 2.07
C ALA A 145 -3.71 -2.37 2.54
N VAL A 146 -4.72 -3.21 2.43
CA VAL A 146 -6.11 -2.87 2.78
C VAL A 146 -6.35 -3.14 4.25
N LYS A 147 -6.78 -2.13 4.98
CA LYS A 147 -7.07 -2.15 6.40
C LYS A 147 -8.56 -2.11 6.69
N GLN A 148 -9.29 -1.39 5.85
CA GLN A 148 -10.69 -1.09 6.04
C GLN A 148 -11.57 -1.88 5.07
N ARG A 149 -12.83 -2.06 5.44
CA ARG A 149 -13.83 -2.58 4.54
C ARG A 149 -14.09 -1.58 3.42
N SER A 150 -14.09 -2.05 2.18
CA SER A 150 -14.45 -1.23 1.02
C SER A 150 -15.93 -0.82 1.09
N GLN A 151 -16.21 0.47 1.31
CA GLN A 151 -17.57 1.01 1.31
C GLN A 151 -17.82 1.91 0.10
N ALA A 152 -16.82 2.68 -0.31
CA ALA A 152 -16.89 3.63 -1.41
C ALA A 152 -15.54 3.69 -2.14
N ALA A 153 -15.51 4.34 -3.31
CA ALA A 153 -14.26 4.70 -3.97
C ALA A 153 -13.44 5.67 -3.10
N TYR A 154 -12.12 5.62 -3.22
CA TYR A 154 -11.24 6.59 -2.59
C TYR A 154 -11.48 7.98 -3.17
N ARG A 155 -11.65 8.96 -2.32
CA ARG A 155 -11.93 10.37 -2.69
C ARG A 155 -10.81 11.30 -2.28
N ARG A 156 -10.20 11.07 -1.12
CA ARG A 156 -9.12 11.88 -0.55
C ARG A 156 -7.89 11.01 -0.32
N VAL A 157 -6.84 11.34 -1.04
CA VAL A 157 -5.58 10.60 -1.07
C VAL A 157 -4.48 11.47 -0.50
N LEU A 158 -3.88 11.06 0.61
CA LEU A 158 -2.73 11.74 1.20
C LEU A 158 -1.45 11.16 0.62
N VAL A 159 -0.60 12.03 0.07
CA VAL A 159 0.73 11.67 -0.42
C VAL A 159 1.79 12.41 0.40
N PRO A 160 2.42 11.74 1.37
CA PRO A 160 3.58 12.31 2.06
C PRO A 160 4.75 12.51 1.09
N VAL A 161 5.33 13.72 1.12
CA VAL A 161 6.36 14.16 0.17
C VAL A 161 7.66 14.53 0.90
N ASP A 162 8.75 13.89 0.51
CA ASP A 162 10.12 14.22 0.91
C ASP A 162 10.97 14.74 -0.26
N PHE A 163 10.31 15.06 -1.39
CA PHE A 163 10.91 15.53 -2.64
C PHE A 163 11.84 14.53 -3.35
N SER A 164 11.85 13.26 -2.91
CA SER A 164 12.57 12.18 -3.60
C SER A 164 11.85 11.73 -4.87
N VAL A 165 12.57 11.00 -5.73
CA VAL A 165 11.98 10.33 -6.91
C VAL A 165 10.89 9.33 -6.52
N HIS A 166 10.98 8.76 -5.31
CA HIS A 166 9.97 7.84 -4.77
C HIS A 166 8.66 8.58 -4.44
N ALA A 167 8.74 9.81 -3.95
CA ALA A 167 7.56 10.65 -3.73
C ALA A 167 6.89 11.06 -5.05
N VAL A 168 7.66 11.35 -6.10
CA VAL A 168 7.14 11.58 -7.46
C VAL A 168 6.39 10.35 -7.94
N THR A 169 7.01 9.16 -7.82
CA THR A 169 6.39 7.89 -8.21
C THR A 169 5.12 7.61 -7.41
N ALA A 170 5.09 7.94 -6.12
CA ALA A 170 3.91 7.79 -5.28
C ALA A 170 2.76 8.69 -5.76
N ALA A 171 3.01 9.98 -6.00
CA ALA A 171 2.01 10.91 -6.50
C ALA A 171 1.45 10.49 -7.89
N GLN A 172 2.33 10.08 -8.80
CA GLN A 172 1.92 9.58 -10.12
C GLN A 172 1.13 8.27 -10.03
N THR A 173 1.50 7.38 -9.09
CA THR A 173 0.76 6.14 -8.84
C THR A 173 -0.62 6.44 -8.29
N ALA A 174 -0.75 7.39 -7.36
CA ALA A 174 -2.04 7.85 -6.83
C ALA A 174 -2.95 8.33 -7.97
N HIS A 175 -2.46 9.24 -8.82
CA HIS A 175 -3.22 9.78 -9.94
C HIS A 175 -3.61 8.70 -10.97
N ARG A 176 -2.70 7.77 -11.29
CA ARG A 176 -2.95 6.67 -12.24
C ARG A 176 -4.11 5.78 -11.79
N TRP A 177 -4.15 5.42 -10.51
CA TRP A 177 -5.18 4.54 -9.97
C TRP A 177 -6.45 5.28 -9.56
N LEU A 178 -6.37 6.58 -9.30
CA LEU A 178 -7.45 7.38 -8.74
C LEU A 178 -7.51 8.76 -9.44
N PRO A 179 -7.82 8.78 -10.75
CA PRO A 179 -7.77 10.01 -11.53
C PRO A 179 -8.81 11.06 -11.11
N ASP A 180 -9.86 10.65 -10.38
CA ASP A 180 -10.94 11.54 -9.92
C ASP A 180 -10.80 11.93 -8.43
N ALA A 181 -9.79 11.41 -7.70
CA ALA A 181 -9.59 11.71 -6.31
C ALA A 181 -8.84 13.02 -6.10
N GLU A 182 -9.14 13.71 -5.00
CA GLU A 182 -8.32 14.81 -4.49
C GLU A 182 -6.98 14.23 -3.96
N ILE A 183 -5.86 14.73 -4.46
CA ILE A 183 -4.52 14.34 -4.03
C ILE A 183 -3.95 15.44 -3.14
N ILE A 184 -3.76 15.12 -1.87
CA ILE A 184 -3.24 16.01 -0.84
C ILE A 184 -1.74 15.72 -0.67
N LEU A 185 -0.90 16.60 -1.18
CA LEU A 185 0.55 16.54 -1.00
C LEU A 185 0.90 17.12 0.37
N LEU A 186 1.52 16.32 1.24
CA LEU A 186 1.93 16.74 2.58
C LEU A 186 3.44 16.66 2.73
N HIS A 187 4.08 17.80 2.93
CA HIS A 187 5.47 17.87 3.37
C HIS A 187 5.54 18.34 4.82
N ALA A 188 6.23 17.54 5.65
CA ALA A 188 6.54 17.91 7.02
C ALA A 188 8.04 18.26 7.11
N TYR A 189 8.34 19.50 7.52
CA TYR A 189 9.71 19.96 7.71
C TYR A 189 10.05 20.08 9.18
N GLU A 190 11.28 19.78 9.53
CA GLU A 190 11.84 19.96 10.85
C GLU A 190 13.03 20.92 10.79
N VAL A 191 13.28 21.62 11.88
CA VAL A 191 14.52 22.38 12.08
C VAL A 191 15.41 21.51 12.94
N ASP A 192 16.28 20.72 12.31
CA ASP A 192 17.11 19.68 12.96
C ASP A 192 17.89 20.16 14.19
N ILE A 193 18.25 21.45 14.18
CA ILE A 193 19.04 22.05 15.26
C ILE A 193 18.19 22.74 16.33
N GLU A 194 16.85 22.75 16.24
CA GLU A 194 15.99 23.51 17.15
C GLU A 194 16.20 23.10 18.62
N GLY A 195 16.28 21.79 18.89
CA GLY A 195 16.57 21.28 20.22
C GLY A 195 17.93 21.74 20.75
N THR A 196 18.95 21.75 19.88
CA THR A 196 20.32 22.22 20.21
C THR A 196 20.33 23.73 20.45
N LEU A 197 19.61 24.51 19.64
CA LEU A 197 19.50 25.96 19.78
C LEU A 197 18.84 26.34 21.11
N ARG A 198 17.76 25.65 21.48
CA ARG A 198 17.11 25.83 22.80
C ARG A 198 18.03 25.46 23.96
N PHE A 199 18.75 24.35 23.84
CA PHE A 199 19.74 23.96 24.86
C PHE A 199 20.87 24.99 25.00
N ALA A 200 21.28 25.60 23.88
CA ALA A 200 22.30 26.68 23.88
C ALA A 200 21.73 28.05 24.30
N SER A 201 20.49 28.11 24.82
CA SER A 201 19.82 29.36 25.25
C SER A 201 19.74 30.43 24.14
N ILE A 202 19.63 30.01 22.89
CA ILE A 202 19.39 30.93 21.78
C ILE A 202 17.99 31.52 21.92
N ALA A 203 17.87 32.82 21.63
CA ALA A 203 16.60 33.55 21.78
C ALA A 203 15.49 32.98 20.87
N ASP A 204 14.27 32.91 21.38
CA ASP A 204 13.11 32.34 20.65
C ASP A 204 12.86 33.07 19.33
N GLU A 205 13.19 34.38 19.23
CA GLU A 205 13.10 35.16 17.99
C GLU A 205 13.99 34.60 16.89
N GLN A 206 15.22 34.20 17.23
CA GLN A 206 16.16 33.62 16.26
C GLN A 206 15.68 32.23 15.82
N ILE A 207 15.16 31.42 16.72
CA ILE A 207 14.58 30.12 16.40
C ILE A 207 13.38 30.32 15.47
N HIS A 208 12.57 31.34 15.71
CA HIS A 208 11.43 31.67 14.85
C HIS A 208 11.84 32.07 13.43
N GLU A 209 12.92 32.86 13.27
CA GLU A 209 13.49 33.20 11.95
C GLU A 209 13.96 31.95 11.19
N TYR A 210 14.62 31.00 11.86
CA TYR A 210 15.03 29.73 11.25
C TYR A 210 13.80 28.93 10.76
N ARG A 211 12.73 28.88 11.53
CA ARG A 211 11.49 28.22 11.12
C ARG A 211 10.85 28.89 9.91
N ILE A 212 10.85 30.22 9.85
CA ILE A 212 10.33 30.96 8.68
C ILE A 212 11.11 30.58 7.43
N ARG A 213 12.45 30.62 7.48
CA ARG A 213 13.31 30.24 6.35
C ARG A 213 13.10 28.79 5.91
N ALA A 214 13.10 27.86 6.86
CA ALA A 214 12.84 26.45 6.57
C ALA A 214 11.47 26.23 5.91
N ARG A 215 10.46 27.02 6.34
CA ARG A 215 9.13 26.98 5.72
C ARG A 215 9.14 27.53 4.29
N GLU A 216 9.83 28.62 4.04
CA GLU A 216 9.97 29.21 2.71
C GLU A 216 10.68 28.26 1.75
N GLU A 217 11.80 27.67 2.17
CA GLU A 217 12.53 26.65 1.41
C GLU A 217 11.65 25.42 1.11
N ALA A 218 10.86 24.95 2.08
CA ALA A 218 9.94 23.84 1.89
C ALA A 218 8.78 24.18 0.93
N LEU A 219 8.29 25.43 0.95
CA LEU A 219 7.26 25.91 -0.01
C LEU A 219 7.81 25.98 -1.43
N ASP A 220 9.03 26.48 -1.61
CA ASP A 220 9.68 26.54 -2.91
C ASP A 220 9.97 25.13 -3.45
N ALA A 221 10.46 24.22 -2.61
CA ALA A 221 10.67 22.83 -2.95
C ALA A 221 9.35 22.13 -3.33
N MET A 222 8.25 22.41 -2.61
CA MET A 222 6.92 21.90 -2.96
C MET A 222 6.45 22.43 -4.31
N ALA A 223 6.67 23.70 -4.62
CA ALA A 223 6.32 24.25 -5.91
C ALA A 223 7.11 23.59 -7.06
N GLN A 224 8.42 23.38 -6.87
CA GLN A 224 9.26 22.66 -7.83
C GLN A 224 8.83 21.20 -8.00
N PHE A 225 8.48 20.53 -6.91
CA PHE A 225 7.98 19.16 -6.93
C PHE A 225 6.69 19.04 -7.74
N VAL A 226 5.72 19.93 -7.53
CA VAL A 226 4.45 19.93 -8.28
C VAL A 226 4.68 20.12 -9.78
N ASN A 227 5.65 20.93 -10.17
CA ASN A 227 5.99 21.14 -11.59
C ASN A 227 6.54 19.88 -12.28
N GLN A 228 7.02 18.88 -11.51
CA GLN A 228 7.48 17.59 -12.04
C GLN A 228 6.33 16.60 -12.22
N LEU A 229 5.16 16.88 -11.63
CA LEU A 229 4.00 15.99 -11.70
C LEU A 229 3.16 16.28 -12.92
N SER A 230 2.80 15.23 -13.67
CA SER A 230 1.83 15.32 -14.77
C SER A 230 0.39 15.14 -14.25
N ILE A 231 0.04 15.88 -13.18
CA ILE A 231 -1.27 15.82 -12.51
C ILE A 231 -1.96 17.18 -12.64
N PRO A 232 -3.25 17.23 -13.01
CA PRO A 232 -3.97 18.50 -13.10
C PRO A 232 -3.95 19.28 -11.78
N SER A 233 -3.64 20.56 -11.83
CA SER A 233 -3.51 21.40 -10.63
C SER A 233 -4.79 21.48 -9.79
N GLY A 234 -5.96 21.34 -10.40
CA GLY A 234 -7.24 21.31 -9.72
C GLY A 234 -7.49 20.05 -8.86
N GLN A 235 -6.66 19.01 -9.01
CA GLN A 235 -6.70 17.80 -8.18
C GLN A 235 -5.68 17.82 -7.03
N LEU A 236 -4.81 18.82 -6.97
CA LEU A 236 -3.71 18.90 -6.03
C LEU A 236 -3.97 19.93 -4.94
N THR A 237 -4.00 19.47 -3.70
CA THR A 237 -3.94 20.32 -2.50
C THR A 237 -2.55 20.18 -1.87
N ARG A 238 -1.97 21.27 -1.35
CA ARG A 238 -0.61 21.30 -0.83
C ARG A 238 -0.58 21.72 0.62
N HIS A 239 0.05 20.91 1.46
CA HIS A 239 0.26 21.18 2.87
C HIS A 239 1.76 21.12 3.18
N VAL A 240 2.29 22.23 3.72
CA VAL A 240 3.67 22.30 4.23
C VAL A 240 3.57 22.66 5.70
N VAL A 241 3.98 21.72 6.56
CA VAL A 241 3.76 21.80 8.01
C VAL A 241 5.05 21.57 8.78
N HIS A 242 5.18 22.21 9.95
CA HIS A 242 6.31 22.00 10.83
C HIS A 242 6.09 20.79 11.74
N GLY A 243 7.09 19.93 11.90
CA GLY A 243 7.16 18.84 12.87
C GLY A 243 7.46 17.48 12.27
N ALA A 244 7.58 16.47 13.12
CA ALA A 244 7.98 15.12 12.76
C ALA A 244 7.05 14.50 11.69
N PRO A 245 7.60 14.01 10.56
CA PRO A 245 6.80 13.52 9.43
C PRO A 245 5.77 12.47 9.81
N THR A 246 6.16 11.48 10.62
CA THR A 246 5.26 10.40 11.05
C THR A 246 4.05 10.91 11.81
N LEU A 247 4.25 11.88 12.72
CA LEU A 247 3.18 12.45 13.51
C LEU A 247 2.25 13.29 12.62
N ARG A 248 2.82 14.15 11.77
CA ARG A 248 2.05 15.03 10.88
C ARG A 248 1.23 14.26 9.85
N ILE A 249 1.73 13.14 9.34
CA ILE A 249 0.99 12.27 8.43
C ILE A 249 -0.25 11.70 9.14
N LEU A 250 -0.09 11.15 10.36
CA LEU A 250 -1.21 10.55 11.10
C LEU A 250 -2.24 11.61 11.55
N GLU A 251 -1.81 12.80 11.93
CA GLU A 251 -2.71 13.91 12.27
C GLU A 251 -3.53 14.37 11.05
N HIS A 252 -2.88 14.49 9.88
CA HIS A 252 -3.57 14.90 8.65
C HIS A 252 -4.46 13.79 8.09
N GLU A 253 -4.09 12.54 8.24
CA GLU A 253 -4.95 11.40 7.93
C GLU A 253 -6.32 11.56 8.61
N GLN A 254 -6.31 11.84 9.92
CA GLN A 254 -7.53 11.96 10.71
C GLN A 254 -8.28 13.26 10.46
N SER A 255 -7.57 14.40 10.45
CA SER A 255 -8.19 15.73 10.34
C SER A 255 -8.80 16.01 8.97
N LEU A 256 -8.30 15.34 7.93
CA LEU A 256 -8.77 15.51 6.55
C LEU A 256 -9.66 14.34 6.09
N ASP A 257 -10.03 13.40 6.98
CA ASP A 257 -10.78 12.18 6.62
C ASP A 257 -10.19 11.48 5.38
N VAL A 258 -8.92 11.17 5.42
CA VAL A 258 -8.19 10.54 4.31
C VAL A 258 -8.64 9.10 4.13
N ASP A 259 -8.93 8.70 2.90
CA ASP A 259 -9.33 7.33 2.56
C ASP A 259 -8.13 6.41 2.29
N LEU A 260 -7.06 6.99 1.72
CA LEU A 260 -5.87 6.28 1.28
C LEU A 260 -4.62 7.13 1.50
N ILE A 261 -3.57 6.51 2.03
CA ILE A 261 -2.23 7.11 2.04
C ILE A 261 -1.41 6.43 0.93
N VAL A 262 -0.80 7.23 0.03
CA VAL A 262 0.09 6.72 -1.01
C VAL A 262 1.49 7.25 -0.78
N MET A 263 2.47 6.35 -0.63
CA MET A 263 3.83 6.75 -0.30
C MET A 263 4.88 5.88 -0.99
N GLY A 264 6.09 6.41 -1.11
CA GLY A 264 7.23 5.67 -1.63
C GLY A 264 7.65 4.54 -0.69
N LYS A 265 8.30 3.52 -1.24
CA LYS A 265 8.89 2.45 -0.44
C LYS A 265 10.04 2.97 0.43
N HIS A 266 10.81 3.92 -0.09
CA HIS A 266 11.97 4.57 0.53
C HIS A 266 11.83 6.09 0.50
N GLY A 267 12.62 6.78 1.33
CA GLY A 267 12.85 8.22 1.25
C GLY A 267 14.23 8.54 0.66
N GLN A 268 14.69 9.78 0.85
CA GLN A 268 15.96 10.28 0.29
C GLN A 268 17.21 9.51 0.75
N SER A 269 17.17 8.87 1.94
CA SER A 269 18.38 8.34 2.61
C SER A 269 18.57 6.84 2.53
N THR A 270 17.71 6.07 1.87
CA THR A 270 17.76 4.60 1.92
C THR A 270 18.36 4.02 0.64
N LEU A 271 19.56 3.44 0.76
CA LEU A 271 20.29 2.79 -0.34
C LEU A 271 19.96 1.30 -0.51
N GLU A 272 19.28 0.67 0.43
CA GLU A 272 18.98 -0.75 0.39
C GLU A 272 17.56 -1.03 -0.13
N GLU A 273 17.46 -1.60 -1.31
CA GLU A 273 16.20 -1.91 -2.01
C GLU A 273 15.22 -2.82 -1.22
N LEU A 274 15.72 -3.63 -0.30
CA LEU A 274 14.92 -4.61 0.47
C LEU A 274 14.36 -4.06 1.79
N LEU A 275 14.65 -2.81 2.13
CA LEU A 275 14.15 -2.19 3.37
C LEU A 275 12.94 -1.30 3.07
N LEU A 276 12.04 -1.20 4.01
CA LEU A 276 11.01 -0.15 4.03
C LEU A 276 11.56 1.05 4.81
N GLY A 277 11.36 2.26 4.28
CA GLY A 277 11.71 3.49 4.97
C GLY A 277 11.04 3.56 6.36
N SER A 278 11.70 4.23 7.30
CA SER A 278 11.22 4.34 8.69
C SER A 278 9.82 4.97 8.78
N VAL A 279 9.57 6.03 8.01
CA VAL A 279 8.27 6.71 7.94
C VAL A 279 7.21 5.78 7.36
N THR A 280 7.51 5.11 6.23
CA THR A 280 6.59 4.15 5.58
C THR A 280 6.21 3.02 6.51
N LYS A 281 7.18 2.45 7.22
CA LYS A 281 6.96 1.39 8.20
C LYS A 281 6.07 1.86 9.35
N HIS A 282 6.31 3.07 9.85
CA HIS A 282 5.53 3.64 10.95
C HIS A 282 4.08 3.92 10.51
N VAL A 283 3.89 4.56 9.36
CA VAL A 283 2.55 4.84 8.80
C VAL A 283 1.78 3.53 8.56
N LEU A 284 2.40 2.53 7.95
CA LEU A 284 1.80 1.20 7.76
C LEU A 284 1.34 0.57 9.08
N ALA A 285 2.07 0.79 10.17
CA ALA A 285 1.74 0.24 11.48
C ALA A 285 0.57 0.98 12.15
N TYR A 286 0.53 2.31 12.09
CA TYR A 286 -0.31 3.13 12.97
C TYR A 286 -1.47 3.85 12.30
N CYS A 287 -1.47 4.06 10.98
CA CYS A 287 -2.59 4.69 10.31
C CYS A 287 -3.83 3.79 10.29
N SER A 288 -4.99 4.39 10.16
CA SER A 288 -6.29 3.70 10.06
C SER A 288 -6.68 3.45 8.59
N SER A 289 -6.27 4.34 7.69
CA SER A 289 -6.56 4.29 6.26
C SER A 289 -5.81 3.16 5.56
N ASP A 290 -6.29 2.79 4.39
CA ASP A 290 -5.54 1.91 3.49
C ASP A 290 -4.22 2.57 3.07
N VAL A 291 -3.20 1.76 2.78
CA VAL A 291 -1.88 2.28 2.38
C VAL A 291 -1.43 1.65 1.08
N LEU A 292 -1.19 2.47 0.07
CA LEU A 292 -0.55 2.08 -1.18
C LEU A 292 0.94 2.46 -1.13
N VAL A 293 1.81 1.47 -1.09
CA VAL A 293 3.24 1.67 -1.24
C VAL A 293 3.58 1.57 -2.72
N ALA A 294 4.01 2.68 -3.31
CA ALA A 294 4.39 2.74 -4.71
C ALA A 294 5.60 1.83 -5.00
N GLY A 295 5.61 1.28 -6.19
CA GLY A 295 6.72 0.46 -6.66
C GLY A 295 8.00 1.27 -6.88
N HIS A 296 9.03 0.60 -7.41
CA HIS A 296 10.25 1.28 -7.80
C HIS A 296 9.99 2.29 -8.92
N PRO A 297 10.65 3.46 -8.91
CA PRO A 297 10.71 4.34 -10.09
C PRO A 297 11.18 3.55 -11.30
N ALA A 298 10.59 3.80 -12.46
CA ALA A 298 10.98 3.17 -13.72
C ALA A 298 12.31 3.77 -14.22
#